data_171ec1e3bf853b81e1883758e8cbc1e0
#
_entry.id   171ec1e3bf853b81e1883758e8cbc1e0
#
_cell.length_a   1.000
_cell.length_b   1.000
_cell.length_c   1.000
_cell.angle_alpha   90.00
_cell.angle_beta   90.00
_cell.angle_gamma   90.00
#
_symmetry.space_group_name_H-M   'P 1'
#
loop_
_entity.id
_entity.type
_entity.pdbx_description
1 polymer ?
#
loop_
_entity_poly.entity_id
_entity_poly.type
_entity_poly.pdbx_seq_one_letter_code
_entity_poly.pdbx_strand_id
1 'polypeptide(L)'
;VNERASHMADIAHEALKPLIVEDSGAFERRILREPLGVVFVIAPWNYPYMTAINTVAPALIAGNAVVLTHATQSLLVGERMVQAFTEAGLPEGLFANLFLDHGTTEGLIAGGAFNFVNFTGSTGAGRRMEQAAAGTFTGVGLELGGKDPGYVMEDADLDAAVATLIDGAMFNSGQCCCGIERIYVIDRLFDDFVAKAAALVSEYKLGNPLEEATT
;
A
#
# COMPACT_ATOMS: atom_id res chain seq x y z
N VAL A 1 9.81 3.86 3.96
CA VAL A 1 9.41 2.73 4.80
C VAL A 1 9.50 3.12 6.28
N ASN A 2 10.68 3.48 6.77
CA ASN A 2 10.89 3.83 8.19
C ASN A 2 10.02 5.00 8.65
N GLU A 3 9.97 6.07 7.88
CA GLU A 3 9.14 7.24 8.19
C GLU A 3 7.67 6.89 8.38
N ARG A 4 7.10 6.03 7.51
CA ARG A 4 5.72 5.56 7.65
C ARG A 4 5.52 4.70 8.90
N ALA A 5 6.45 3.77 9.17
CA ALA A 5 6.37 2.93 10.36
C ALA A 5 6.47 3.77 11.65
N SER A 6 7.38 4.75 11.69
CA SER A 6 7.52 5.69 12.80
C SER A 6 6.24 6.50 13.02
N HIS A 7 5.70 7.08 11.95
CA HIS A 7 4.44 7.82 12.04
C HIS A 7 3.29 6.97 12.61
N MET A 8 3.15 5.73 12.16
CA MET A 8 2.13 4.81 12.68
C MET A 8 2.34 4.48 14.15
N ALA A 9 3.60 4.32 14.58
CA ALA A 9 3.92 4.12 15.99
C ALA A 9 3.60 5.36 16.84
N ASP A 10 3.92 6.56 16.34
CA ASP A 10 3.69 7.82 17.04
C ASP A 10 2.21 8.09 17.28
N ILE A 11 1.35 7.80 16.29
CA ILE A 11 -0.11 8.02 16.42
C ILE A 11 -0.85 6.86 17.09
N ALA A 12 -0.20 5.71 17.32
CA ALA A 12 -0.87 4.47 17.75
C ALA A 12 -1.63 4.63 19.07
N HIS A 13 -1.03 5.30 20.06
CA HIS A 13 -1.67 5.48 21.36
C HIS A 13 -3.00 6.23 21.24
N GLU A 14 -3.02 7.30 20.46
CA GLU A 14 -4.25 8.07 20.22
C GLU A 14 -5.27 7.31 19.37
N ALA A 15 -4.80 6.63 18.32
CA ALA A 15 -5.66 5.88 17.41
C ALA A 15 -6.33 4.66 18.07
N LEU A 16 -5.66 4.04 19.06
CA LEU A 16 -6.12 2.82 19.72
C LEU A 16 -6.83 3.07 21.06
N LYS A 17 -6.85 4.32 21.54
CA LYS A 17 -7.52 4.60 22.82
C LYS A 17 -9.01 4.31 22.77
N PRO A 18 -9.61 3.90 23.90
CA PRO A 18 -11.05 3.75 24.02
C PRO A 18 -11.79 5.04 23.67
N LEU A 19 -12.92 4.92 22.98
CA LEU A 19 -13.87 6.01 22.83
C LEU A 19 -14.88 5.96 23.98
N ILE A 20 -14.85 6.95 24.85
CA ILE A 20 -15.85 7.11 25.91
C ILE A 20 -17.09 7.73 25.28
N VAL A 21 -18.19 6.99 25.24
CA VAL A 21 -19.47 7.44 24.67
C VAL A 21 -20.29 8.18 25.71
N GLU A 22 -20.28 7.67 26.95
CA GLU A 22 -20.99 8.25 28.08
C GLU A 22 -20.28 7.90 29.39
N ASP A 23 -20.15 8.90 30.27
CA ASP A 23 -19.79 8.69 31.67
C ASP A 23 -20.72 9.53 32.51
N SER A 24 -21.70 8.87 33.16
CA SER A 24 -22.73 9.52 33.98
C SER A 24 -22.48 9.34 35.49
N GLY A 25 -21.36 8.74 35.88
CA GLY A 25 -21.07 8.36 37.25
C GLY A 25 -21.86 7.16 37.76
N ALA A 26 -22.98 6.80 37.11
CA ALA A 26 -23.73 5.59 37.36
C ALA A 26 -23.23 4.39 36.55
N PHE A 27 -22.79 4.66 35.31
CA PHE A 27 -22.16 3.71 34.41
C PHE A 27 -21.34 4.43 33.36
N GLU A 28 -20.32 3.74 32.84
CA GLU A 28 -19.49 4.16 31.73
C GLU A 28 -19.81 3.30 30.49
N ARG A 29 -20.01 3.97 29.35
CA ARG A 29 -20.13 3.31 28.04
C ARG A 29 -18.93 3.67 27.19
N ARG A 30 -18.22 2.65 26.74
CA ARG A 30 -17.03 2.85 25.90
C ARG A 30 -16.96 1.86 24.77
N ILE A 31 -16.28 2.26 23.70
CA ILE A 31 -15.90 1.40 22.58
C ILE A 31 -14.41 1.13 22.71
N LEU A 32 -14.03 -0.14 22.83
CA LEU A 32 -12.63 -0.57 22.86
C LEU A 32 -12.16 -0.92 21.47
N ARG A 33 -10.86 -0.77 21.24
CA ARG A 33 -10.16 -1.24 20.05
C ARG A 33 -9.46 -2.54 20.40
N GLU A 34 -9.98 -3.66 19.91
CA GLU A 34 -9.44 -4.99 20.18
C GLU A 34 -8.71 -5.54 18.95
N PRO A 35 -7.63 -6.34 19.12
CA PRO A 35 -6.97 -7.02 18.01
C PRO A 35 -7.96 -7.93 17.25
N LEU A 36 -7.82 -7.99 15.94
CA LEU A 36 -8.63 -8.87 15.09
C LEU A 36 -8.18 -10.34 15.20
N GLY A 37 -6.91 -10.59 15.49
CA GLY A 37 -6.29 -11.90 15.54
C GLY A 37 -5.15 -12.03 14.51
N VAL A 38 -5.32 -12.86 13.49
CA VAL A 38 -4.31 -13.05 12.43
C VAL A 38 -4.68 -12.22 11.21
N VAL A 39 -3.78 -11.32 10.83
CA VAL A 39 -3.89 -10.47 9.63
C VAL A 39 -3.02 -11.04 8.52
N PHE A 40 -3.61 -11.33 7.39
CA PHE A 40 -2.90 -11.78 6.20
C PHE A 40 -2.63 -10.62 5.26
N VAL A 41 -1.37 -10.38 4.94
CA VAL A 41 -0.91 -9.28 4.08
C VAL A 41 -0.37 -9.87 2.78
N ILE A 42 -0.97 -9.47 1.65
CA ILE A 42 -0.56 -9.87 0.31
C ILE A 42 -0.02 -8.62 -0.38
N ALA A 43 1.30 -8.56 -0.56
CA ALA A 43 2.00 -7.38 -1.04
C ALA A 43 2.45 -7.53 -2.51
N PRO A 44 2.40 -6.44 -3.30
CA PRO A 44 2.78 -6.41 -4.70
C PRO A 44 4.29 -6.29 -4.88
N TRP A 45 4.71 -6.30 -6.14
CA TRP A 45 6.11 -6.25 -6.54
C TRP A 45 6.66 -4.83 -6.78
N ASN A 46 5.81 -3.85 -7.08
CA ASN A 46 6.25 -2.51 -7.53
C ASN A 46 6.79 -1.62 -6.40
N TYR A 47 6.20 -1.70 -5.20
CA TYR A 47 6.69 -1.04 -3.97
C TYR A 47 6.66 -2.01 -2.80
N PRO A 48 7.41 -3.12 -2.85
CA PRO A 48 7.15 -4.27 -2.00
C PRO A 48 7.33 -3.98 -0.50
N TYR A 49 8.34 -3.21 -0.11
CA TYR A 49 8.51 -2.81 1.30
C TYR A 49 7.46 -1.79 1.75
N MET A 50 7.15 -0.81 0.88
CA MET A 50 6.29 0.30 1.26
C MET A 50 4.83 -0.12 1.39
N THR A 51 4.35 -0.95 0.48
CA THR A 51 2.97 -1.47 0.55
C THR A 51 2.78 -2.43 1.72
N ALA A 52 3.74 -3.32 1.95
CA ALA A 52 3.69 -4.24 3.08
C ALA A 52 3.67 -3.52 4.44
N ILE A 53 4.57 -2.53 4.64
CA ILE A 53 4.68 -1.84 5.93
C ILE A 53 3.41 -1.08 6.30
N ASN A 54 2.63 -0.61 5.31
CA ASN A 54 1.37 0.09 5.54
C ASN A 54 0.35 -0.76 6.32
N THR A 55 0.45 -2.07 6.26
CA THR A 55 -0.42 -2.99 7.00
C THR A 55 0.31 -3.72 8.11
N VAL A 56 1.55 -4.17 7.87
CA VAL A 56 2.33 -4.93 8.86
C VAL A 56 2.54 -4.13 10.14
N ALA A 57 3.01 -2.89 10.03
CA ALA A 57 3.28 -2.06 11.22
C ALA A 57 2.02 -1.81 12.06
N PRO A 58 0.94 -1.23 11.51
CA PRO A 58 -0.25 -0.96 12.32
C PRO A 58 -0.93 -2.23 12.83
N ALA A 59 -0.89 -3.35 12.09
CA ALA A 59 -1.44 -4.62 12.56
C ALA A 59 -0.70 -5.14 13.81
N LEU A 60 0.64 -5.15 13.78
CA LEU A 60 1.47 -5.57 14.92
C LEU A 60 1.30 -4.62 16.12
N ILE A 61 1.30 -3.30 15.88
CA ILE A 61 1.11 -2.29 16.93
C ILE A 61 -0.26 -2.44 17.59
N ALA A 62 -1.29 -2.79 16.83
CA ALA A 62 -2.64 -3.04 17.35
C ALA A 62 -2.79 -4.41 18.04
N GLY A 63 -1.70 -5.19 18.17
CA GLY A 63 -1.70 -6.47 18.91
C GLY A 63 -2.08 -7.69 18.06
N ASN A 64 -2.11 -7.58 16.74
CA ASN A 64 -2.38 -8.72 15.86
C ASN A 64 -1.11 -9.52 15.56
N ALA A 65 -1.27 -10.79 15.19
CA ALA A 65 -0.26 -11.53 14.48
C ALA A 65 -0.39 -11.27 12.96
N VAL A 66 0.73 -11.31 12.24
CA VAL A 66 0.77 -11.02 10.80
C VAL A 66 1.40 -12.18 10.03
N VAL A 67 0.73 -12.61 8.98
CA VAL A 67 1.28 -13.47 7.93
C VAL A 67 1.44 -12.63 6.67
N LEU A 68 2.63 -12.61 6.10
CA LEU A 68 2.95 -11.85 4.89
C LEU A 68 3.24 -12.81 3.74
N THR A 69 2.77 -12.49 2.54
CA THR A 69 3.23 -13.08 1.29
C THR A 69 3.43 -12.00 0.24
N HIS A 70 4.42 -12.20 -0.63
CA HIS A 70 4.75 -11.26 -1.70
C HIS A 70 4.49 -11.85 -3.08
N ALA A 71 4.35 -10.96 -4.06
CA ALA A 71 4.42 -11.33 -5.46
C ALA A 71 5.75 -12.05 -5.77
N THR A 72 5.74 -12.96 -6.75
CA THR A 72 6.90 -13.82 -7.08
C THR A 72 8.17 -13.05 -7.46
N GLN A 73 8.03 -11.81 -7.94
CA GLN A 73 9.16 -10.95 -8.28
C GLN A 73 9.90 -10.36 -7.05
N SER A 74 9.28 -10.40 -5.86
CA SER A 74 9.80 -9.72 -4.66
C SER A 74 9.82 -10.61 -3.42
N LEU A 75 9.98 -11.92 -3.58
CA LEU A 75 9.89 -12.90 -2.49
C LEU A 75 10.85 -12.63 -1.32
N LEU A 76 12.10 -12.23 -1.61
CA LEU A 76 13.10 -11.97 -0.57
C LEU A 76 12.76 -10.77 0.33
N VAL A 77 11.88 -9.90 -0.11
CA VAL A 77 11.46 -8.73 0.69
C VAL A 77 10.75 -9.17 1.97
N GLY A 78 9.85 -10.16 1.89
CA GLY A 78 9.17 -10.69 3.05
C GLY A 78 10.13 -11.31 4.07
N GLU A 79 11.11 -12.09 3.62
CA GLU A 79 12.15 -12.63 4.49
C GLU A 79 12.96 -11.54 5.20
N ARG A 80 13.38 -10.51 4.45
CA ARG A 80 14.12 -9.39 5.02
C ARG A 80 13.31 -8.59 6.03
N MET A 81 12.02 -8.45 5.79
CA MET A 81 11.15 -7.79 6.76
C MET A 81 11.03 -8.61 8.05
N VAL A 82 10.75 -9.90 7.96
CA VAL A 82 10.69 -10.78 9.16
C VAL A 82 12.01 -10.76 9.91
N GLN A 83 13.14 -10.87 9.21
CA GLN A 83 14.47 -10.80 9.81
C GLN A 83 14.65 -9.50 10.61
N ALA A 84 14.32 -8.34 10.01
CA ALA A 84 14.47 -7.04 10.66
C ALA A 84 13.63 -6.92 11.94
N PHE A 85 12.38 -7.40 11.92
CA PHE A 85 11.50 -7.38 13.09
C PHE A 85 12.00 -8.35 14.18
N THR A 86 12.51 -9.53 13.80
CA THR A 86 13.10 -10.50 14.73
C THR A 86 14.35 -9.94 15.40
N GLU A 87 15.27 -9.33 14.63
CA GLU A 87 16.46 -8.67 15.15
C GLU A 87 16.14 -7.49 16.08
N ALA A 88 15.01 -6.82 15.84
CA ALA A 88 14.48 -5.77 16.72
C ALA A 88 13.81 -6.32 18.00
N GLY A 89 13.71 -7.63 18.16
CA GLY A 89 13.17 -8.27 19.37
C GLY A 89 11.65 -8.53 19.32
N LEU A 90 11.03 -8.55 18.14
CA LEU A 90 9.64 -8.97 18.03
C LEU A 90 9.51 -10.45 18.49
N PRO A 91 8.57 -10.78 19.40
CA PRO A 91 8.37 -12.15 19.84
C PRO A 91 8.07 -13.12 18.69
N GLU A 92 8.59 -14.34 18.80
CA GLU A 92 8.36 -15.40 17.83
C GLU A 92 6.88 -15.69 17.64
N GLY A 93 6.46 -15.96 16.39
CA GLY A 93 5.09 -16.28 16.03
C GLY A 93 4.19 -15.07 15.76
N LEU A 94 4.65 -13.83 16.02
CA LEU A 94 3.84 -12.65 15.74
C LEU A 94 3.95 -12.14 14.29
N PHE A 95 5.06 -12.45 13.61
CA PHE A 95 5.24 -12.07 12.21
C PHE A 95 5.92 -13.20 11.43
N ALA A 96 5.25 -13.68 10.40
CA ALA A 96 5.76 -14.73 9.53
C ALA A 96 5.66 -14.34 8.06
N ASN A 97 6.62 -14.79 7.24
CA ASN A 97 6.53 -14.71 5.78
C ASN A 97 6.32 -16.10 5.20
N LEU A 98 5.38 -16.23 4.26
CA LEU A 98 5.10 -17.48 3.56
C LEU A 98 5.25 -17.26 2.05
N PHE A 99 5.76 -18.27 1.36
CA PHE A 99 5.80 -18.32 -0.11
C PHE A 99 4.61 -19.15 -0.59
N LEU A 100 3.57 -18.48 -1.07
CA LEU A 100 2.32 -19.11 -1.44
C LEU A 100 2.01 -18.89 -2.93
N ASP A 101 1.53 -19.92 -3.59
CA ASP A 101 0.88 -19.76 -4.88
C ASP A 101 -0.56 -19.22 -4.73
N HIS A 102 -1.15 -18.82 -5.85
CA HIS A 102 -2.50 -18.23 -5.83
C HIS A 102 -3.57 -19.21 -5.33
N GLY A 103 -3.50 -20.48 -5.73
CA GLY A 103 -4.49 -21.49 -5.31
C GLY A 103 -4.45 -21.76 -3.81
N THR A 104 -3.24 -21.91 -3.26
CA THR A 104 -3.03 -22.07 -1.81
C THR A 104 -3.50 -20.84 -1.05
N THR A 105 -3.19 -19.64 -1.56
CA THR A 105 -3.63 -18.37 -0.97
C THR A 105 -5.16 -18.29 -0.88
N GLU A 106 -5.84 -18.55 -2.00
CA GLU A 106 -7.31 -18.54 -2.05
C GLU A 106 -7.92 -19.63 -1.15
N GLY A 107 -7.30 -20.82 -1.13
CA GLY A 107 -7.75 -21.93 -0.28
C GLY A 107 -7.65 -21.62 1.22
N LEU A 108 -6.57 -20.98 1.66
CA LEU A 108 -6.41 -20.55 3.06
C LEU A 108 -7.43 -19.49 3.45
N ILE A 109 -7.69 -18.53 2.57
CA ILE A 109 -8.72 -17.49 2.81
C ILE A 109 -10.11 -18.13 2.89
N ALA A 110 -10.48 -18.98 1.92
CA ALA A 110 -11.76 -19.66 1.87
C ALA A 110 -11.96 -20.62 3.05
N GLY A 111 -10.88 -21.18 3.59
CA GLY A 111 -10.87 -22.00 4.79
C GLY A 111 -11.00 -21.21 6.11
N GLY A 112 -11.05 -19.88 6.07
CA GLY A 112 -11.16 -19.04 7.26
C GLY A 112 -9.90 -19.03 8.14
N ALA A 113 -8.71 -19.23 7.54
CA ALA A 113 -7.45 -19.26 8.30
C ALA A 113 -7.06 -17.90 8.88
N PHE A 114 -7.67 -16.81 8.41
CA PHE A 114 -7.33 -15.44 8.78
C PHE A 114 -8.55 -14.66 9.27
N ASN A 115 -8.33 -13.69 10.14
CA ASN A 115 -9.36 -12.79 10.64
C ASN A 115 -9.52 -11.54 9.78
N PHE A 116 -8.45 -11.16 9.06
CA PHE A 116 -8.44 -10.05 8.12
C PHE A 116 -7.45 -10.31 6.99
N VAL A 117 -7.81 -9.96 5.77
CA VAL A 117 -6.95 -10.04 4.59
C VAL A 117 -6.74 -8.64 4.04
N ASN A 118 -5.49 -8.20 3.93
CA ASN A 118 -5.14 -6.96 3.22
C ASN A 118 -4.39 -7.33 1.93
N PHE A 119 -5.00 -7.01 0.82
CA PHE A 119 -4.45 -7.28 -0.51
C PHE A 119 -4.12 -5.98 -1.24
N THR A 120 -2.90 -5.90 -1.74
CA THR A 120 -2.48 -4.84 -2.67
C THR A 120 -2.04 -5.47 -3.98
N GLY A 121 -2.67 -5.10 -5.09
CA GLY A 121 -2.34 -5.65 -6.40
C GLY A 121 -3.37 -5.34 -7.49
N SER A 122 -3.50 -6.23 -8.48
CA SER A 122 -4.42 -6.01 -9.60
C SER A 122 -5.90 -6.16 -9.20
N THR A 123 -6.77 -5.41 -9.85
CA THR A 123 -8.24 -5.49 -9.65
C THR A 123 -8.77 -6.91 -9.82
N GLY A 124 -8.27 -7.66 -10.83
CA GLY A 124 -8.69 -9.04 -11.05
C GLY A 124 -8.33 -9.98 -9.90
N ALA A 125 -7.12 -9.83 -9.33
CA ALA A 125 -6.70 -10.62 -8.17
C ALA A 125 -7.46 -10.17 -6.90
N GLY A 126 -7.69 -8.88 -6.71
CA GLY A 126 -8.50 -8.38 -5.58
C GLY A 126 -9.90 -8.96 -5.54
N ARG A 127 -10.58 -9.06 -6.70
CA ARG A 127 -11.89 -9.75 -6.79
C ARG A 127 -11.82 -11.21 -6.36
N ARG A 128 -10.74 -11.93 -6.69
CA ARG A 128 -10.56 -13.31 -6.24
C ARG A 128 -10.37 -13.42 -4.74
N MET A 129 -9.65 -12.47 -4.12
CA MET A 129 -9.52 -12.42 -2.66
C MET A 129 -10.86 -12.20 -1.98
N GLU A 130 -11.65 -11.24 -2.48
CA GLU A 130 -13.01 -10.98 -1.99
C GLU A 130 -13.92 -12.20 -2.15
N GLN A 131 -13.88 -12.85 -3.31
CA GLN A 131 -14.64 -14.07 -3.57
C GLN A 131 -14.21 -15.24 -2.65
N ALA A 132 -12.92 -15.40 -2.41
CA ALA A 132 -12.41 -16.42 -1.49
C ALA A 132 -12.84 -16.17 -0.04
N ALA A 133 -12.93 -14.91 0.38
CA ALA A 133 -13.39 -14.55 1.71
C ALA A 133 -14.93 -14.62 1.88
N ALA A 134 -15.68 -14.74 0.80
CA ALA A 134 -17.13 -14.75 0.85
C ALA A 134 -17.66 -15.91 1.75
N GLY A 135 -18.52 -15.55 2.70
CA GLY A 135 -19.12 -16.51 3.65
C GLY A 135 -18.24 -16.92 4.84
N THR A 136 -16.99 -16.44 4.92
CA THR A 136 -16.09 -16.73 6.06
C THR A 136 -16.19 -15.69 7.18
N PHE A 137 -16.85 -14.57 6.94
CA PHE A 137 -16.86 -13.37 7.80
C PHE A 137 -15.47 -12.70 7.97
N THR A 138 -14.46 -13.12 7.21
CA THR A 138 -13.14 -12.49 7.16
C THR A 138 -13.26 -11.09 6.54
N GLY A 139 -12.76 -10.07 7.23
CA GLY A 139 -12.68 -8.72 6.67
C GLY A 139 -11.64 -8.66 5.55
N VAL A 140 -11.92 -7.90 4.48
CA VAL A 140 -11.02 -7.73 3.34
C VAL A 140 -10.77 -6.25 3.10
N GLY A 141 -9.49 -5.85 3.08
CA GLY A 141 -9.02 -4.55 2.62
C GLY A 141 -8.35 -4.71 1.26
N LEU A 142 -8.76 -3.88 0.30
CA LEU A 142 -8.25 -3.95 -1.08
C LEU A 142 -7.62 -2.62 -1.48
N GLU A 143 -6.35 -2.67 -1.89
CA GLU A 143 -5.62 -1.59 -2.53
C GLU A 143 -5.29 -2.02 -3.96
N LEU A 144 -5.90 -1.38 -4.93
CA LEU A 144 -5.89 -1.83 -6.32
C LEU A 144 -5.25 -0.79 -7.22
N GLY A 145 -5.12 -1.12 -8.51
CA GLY A 145 -4.64 -0.17 -9.50
C GLY A 145 -5.68 0.90 -9.85
N GLY A 146 -5.21 1.96 -10.44
CA GLY A 146 -6.01 3.09 -10.90
C GLY A 146 -5.51 3.64 -12.23
N LYS A 147 -6.11 4.75 -12.66
CA LYS A 147 -5.72 5.59 -13.78
C LYS A 147 -6.00 7.03 -13.40
N ASP A 148 -5.13 7.56 -12.55
CA ASP A 148 -5.35 8.85 -11.93
C ASP A 148 -5.29 9.97 -12.98
N PRO A 149 -6.24 10.92 -12.98
CA PRO A 149 -6.22 12.04 -13.88
C PRO A 149 -5.45 13.22 -13.30
N GLY A 150 -4.68 13.90 -14.15
CA GLY A 150 -4.17 15.25 -13.89
C GLY A 150 -5.03 16.30 -14.58
N TYR A 151 -5.22 17.47 -13.95
CA TYR A 151 -5.93 18.59 -14.56
C TYR A 151 -5.16 19.90 -14.39
N VAL A 152 -4.81 20.53 -15.51
CA VAL A 152 -4.12 21.83 -15.56
C VAL A 152 -5.13 22.93 -15.77
N MET A 153 -5.33 23.71 -14.71
CA MET A 153 -6.29 24.83 -14.68
C MET A 153 -5.69 26.09 -15.32
N GLU A 154 -6.56 27.08 -15.51
CA GLU A 154 -6.23 28.33 -16.17
C GLU A 154 -5.12 29.16 -15.47
N ASP A 155 -5.10 29.14 -14.17
CA ASP A 155 -4.18 29.87 -13.30
C ASP A 155 -2.98 29.04 -12.83
N ALA A 156 -2.77 27.84 -13.42
CA ALA A 156 -1.66 26.96 -13.03
C ALA A 156 -0.30 27.58 -13.40
N ASP A 157 0.69 27.40 -12.51
CA ASP A 157 2.09 27.50 -12.86
C ASP A 157 2.44 26.34 -13.82
N LEU A 158 2.65 26.66 -15.08
CA LEU A 158 2.82 25.65 -16.12
C LEU A 158 4.09 24.79 -15.94
N ASP A 159 5.19 25.39 -15.46
CA ASP A 159 6.44 24.67 -15.28
C ASP A 159 6.31 23.69 -14.08
N ALA A 160 5.73 24.12 -13.00
CA ALA A 160 5.43 23.28 -11.85
C ALA A 160 4.41 22.17 -12.21
N ALA A 161 3.39 22.49 -13.00
CA ALA A 161 2.40 21.52 -13.46
C ALA A 161 3.03 20.43 -14.35
N VAL A 162 3.86 20.81 -15.31
CA VAL A 162 4.59 19.86 -16.18
C VAL A 162 5.50 18.97 -15.35
N ALA A 163 6.32 19.52 -14.47
CA ALA A 163 7.23 18.75 -13.63
C ALA A 163 6.48 17.72 -12.78
N THR A 164 5.41 18.16 -12.10
CA THR A 164 4.62 17.30 -11.20
C THR A 164 3.86 16.21 -11.96
N LEU A 165 3.22 16.54 -13.06
CA LEU A 165 2.37 15.61 -13.80
C LEU A 165 3.18 14.59 -14.59
N ILE A 166 4.33 15.00 -15.14
CA ILE A 166 5.24 14.07 -15.83
C ILE A 166 5.94 13.15 -14.84
N ASP A 167 6.40 13.66 -13.69
CA ASP A 167 6.90 12.79 -12.61
C ASP A 167 5.85 11.79 -12.18
N GLY A 168 4.62 12.23 -11.90
CA GLY A 168 3.51 11.35 -11.53
C GLY A 168 3.13 10.30 -12.59
N ALA A 169 3.40 10.58 -13.87
CA ALA A 169 3.16 9.62 -14.95
C ALA A 169 4.32 8.62 -15.15
N MET A 170 5.57 9.08 -14.98
CA MET A 170 6.77 8.31 -15.34
C MET A 170 7.49 7.69 -14.13
N PHE A 171 7.14 8.11 -12.91
CA PHE A 171 7.75 7.60 -11.68
C PHE A 171 7.74 6.06 -11.62
N ASN A 172 8.85 5.46 -11.23
CA ASN A 172 9.05 4.01 -11.23
C ASN A 172 8.70 3.37 -12.59
N SER A 173 9.04 4.03 -13.71
CA SER A 173 8.71 3.61 -15.09
C SER A 173 7.20 3.45 -15.31
N GLY A 174 6.37 4.27 -14.67
CA GLY A 174 4.91 4.20 -14.73
C GLY A 174 4.29 3.03 -13.96
N GLN A 175 5.09 2.26 -13.20
CA GLN A 175 4.63 1.08 -12.46
C GLN A 175 4.06 1.47 -11.09
N CYS A 176 3.17 2.44 -11.08
CA CYS A 176 2.54 2.99 -9.87
C CYS A 176 1.03 2.76 -9.91
N CYS A 177 0.43 2.35 -8.78
CA CYS A 177 -1.02 2.16 -8.68
C CYS A 177 -1.79 3.48 -8.79
N CYS A 178 -1.16 4.61 -8.45
CA CYS A 178 -1.65 5.97 -8.57
C CYS A 178 -0.92 6.77 -9.67
N GLY A 179 -0.40 6.09 -10.70
CA GLY A 179 0.23 6.72 -11.85
C GLY A 179 -0.74 7.61 -12.63
N ILE A 180 -0.29 8.79 -13.01
CA ILE A 180 -1.09 9.72 -13.80
C ILE A 180 -1.10 9.24 -15.26
N GLU A 181 -2.23 8.68 -15.69
CA GLU A 181 -2.34 8.11 -17.03
C GLU A 181 -3.14 8.98 -18.01
N ARG A 182 -3.72 10.08 -17.53
CA ARG A 182 -4.47 11.02 -18.35
C ARG A 182 -4.32 12.44 -17.80
N ILE A 183 -3.89 13.35 -18.66
CA ILE A 183 -3.71 14.76 -18.32
C ILE A 183 -4.66 15.59 -19.15
N TYR A 184 -5.53 16.32 -18.50
CA TYR A 184 -6.42 17.29 -19.11
C TYR A 184 -5.81 18.68 -18.96
N VAL A 185 -5.67 19.40 -20.07
CA VAL A 185 -5.08 20.73 -20.09
C VAL A 185 -6.07 21.68 -20.76
N ILE A 186 -6.29 22.84 -20.17
CA ILE A 186 -7.12 23.87 -20.79
C ILE A 186 -6.52 24.33 -22.13
N ASP A 187 -7.37 24.58 -23.14
CA ASP A 187 -6.95 24.83 -24.53
C ASP A 187 -5.79 25.83 -24.67
N ARG A 188 -5.87 26.98 -23.97
CA ARG A 188 -4.85 28.03 -24.09
C ARG A 188 -3.46 27.65 -23.56
N LEU A 189 -3.34 26.60 -22.77
CA LEU A 189 -2.08 26.11 -22.21
C LEU A 189 -1.64 24.78 -22.85
N PHE A 190 -2.46 24.21 -23.71
CA PHE A 190 -2.25 22.84 -24.22
C PHE A 190 -0.96 22.69 -25.00
N ASP A 191 -0.72 23.55 -26.00
CA ASP A 191 0.45 23.43 -26.86
C ASP A 191 1.76 23.67 -26.09
N ASP A 192 1.77 24.66 -25.19
CA ASP A 192 2.91 24.95 -24.33
C ASP A 192 3.17 23.81 -23.34
N PHE A 193 2.12 23.23 -22.77
CA PHE A 193 2.22 22.07 -21.88
C PHE A 193 2.83 20.89 -22.64
N VAL A 194 2.33 20.56 -23.82
CA VAL A 194 2.84 19.43 -24.63
C VAL A 194 4.30 19.64 -25.01
N ALA A 195 4.68 20.84 -25.43
CA ALA A 195 6.06 21.15 -25.79
C ALA A 195 7.02 20.96 -24.59
N LYS A 196 6.66 21.50 -23.42
CA LYS A 196 7.46 21.38 -22.20
C LYS A 196 7.52 19.93 -21.69
N ALA A 197 6.40 19.22 -21.69
CA ALA A 197 6.32 17.82 -21.30
C ALA A 197 7.19 16.93 -22.19
N ALA A 198 7.13 17.12 -23.52
CA ALA A 198 7.96 16.37 -24.46
C ALA A 198 9.45 16.66 -24.26
N ALA A 199 9.83 17.91 -24.00
CA ALA A 199 11.21 18.27 -23.71
C ALA A 199 11.71 17.59 -22.44
N LEU A 200 10.94 17.62 -21.35
CA LEU A 200 11.28 16.96 -20.08
C LEU A 200 11.43 15.43 -20.24
N VAL A 201 10.48 14.78 -20.89
CA VAL A 201 10.53 13.32 -21.12
C VAL A 201 11.73 12.93 -21.97
N SER A 202 12.17 13.78 -22.91
CA SER A 202 13.36 13.51 -23.74
C SER A 202 14.68 13.48 -22.97
N GLU A 203 14.70 14.03 -21.75
CA GLU A 203 15.87 13.99 -20.86
C GLU A 203 16.04 12.65 -20.14
N TYR A 204 14.97 11.85 -20.04
CA TYR A 204 15.03 10.54 -19.39
C TYR A 204 15.88 9.55 -20.18
N LYS A 205 16.72 8.83 -19.46
CA LYS A 205 17.62 7.82 -20.02
C LYS A 205 17.12 6.43 -19.63
N LEU A 206 16.65 5.70 -20.64
CA LEU A 206 16.25 4.31 -20.47
C LEU A 206 17.49 3.42 -20.44
N GLY A 207 17.60 2.54 -19.45
CA GLY A 207 18.75 1.67 -19.30
C GLY A 207 18.57 0.62 -18.21
N ASN A 208 19.68 0.00 -17.81
CA ASN A 208 19.69 -0.91 -16.69
C ASN A 208 19.49 -0.13 -15.38
N PRO A 209 18.52 -0.50 -14.52
CA PRO A 209 18.24 0.22 -13.26
C PRO A 209 19.39 0.19 -12.25
N LEU A 210 20.42 -0.64 -12.45
CA LEU A 210 21.62 -0.67 -11.62
C LEU A 210 22.72 0.30 -12.09
N GLU A 211 22.52 0.98 -13.20
CA GLU A 211 23.46 1.98 -13.73
C GLU A 211 23.01 3.38 -13.29
N GLU A 212 23.97 4.17 -12.75
CA GLU A 212 23.69 5.54 -12.28
C GLU A 212 23.22 6.49 -13.39
N ALA A 213 23.51 6.16 -14.64
CA ALA A 213 23.10 6.98 -15.79
C ALA A 213 21.63 6.76 -16.19
N THR A 214 20.96 5.73 -15.64
CA THR A 214 19.54 5.45 -15.90
C THR A 214 18.67 6.32 -14.99
N THR A 215 17.68 7.02 -15.56
CA THR A 215 16.80 7.91 -14.82
C THR A 215 15.35 7.43 -14.88
#